data_c91b598d9968df1108434470b6ed86c4
#
_entry.id   c91b598d9968df1108434470b6ed86c4
#
_cell.length_a   1.000
_cell.length_b   1.000
_cell.length_c   1.000
_cell.angle_alpha   90.00
_cell.angle_beta   90.00
_cell.angle_gamma   90.00
#
_symmetry.space_group_name_H-M   'P 1'
#
loop_
_entity.id
_entity.type
_entity.pdbx_description
1 polymer ?
#
loop_
_entity_poly.entity_id
_entity_poly.type
_entity_poly.pdbx_seq_one_letter_code
_entity_poly.pdbx_strand_id
1 'polypeptide(L)'
;MHRLLPSLLVVLTLSGWSSLETRSASDSPTCLIPVSGPEYYEIDLVGTRKVRGARMAKGVGEVTYASSPFGVAISATGTYVVSLNLSMENVTLDDGSSLVAWVTTPQLDQIEPLGRFSEELRVDGQTDWNKFLLVVTLEPASGDLGDIWS
;
A
#
# COMPACT_ATOMS: atom_id res chain seq x y z
N MET A 1 -44.64 -76.72 52.77
CA MET A 1 -44.34 -76.26 51.40
C MET A 1 -44.56 -74.77 51.30
N HIS A 2 -43.63 -74.00 51.74
CA HIS A 2 -43.68 -72.53 51.63
C HIS A 2 -42.46 -72.01 50.86
N ARG A 3 -42.75 -71.49 49.72
CA ARG A 3 -41.72 -70.77 48.93
C ARG A 3 -41.71 -69.35 49.33
N LEU A 4 -40.59 -68.97 49.97
CA LEU A 4 -40.27 -67.57 50.23
C LEU A 4 -39.56 -66.98 49.00
N LEU A 5 -40.17 -65.99 48.41
CA LEU A 5 -39.53 -65.13 47.40
C LEU A 5 -38.70 -64.09 48.05
N PRO A 6 -37.43 -63.94 47.75
CA PRO A 6 -36.65 -62.81 48.22
C PRO A 6 -36.97 -61.56 47.32
N SER A 7 -37.40 -60.52 48.03
CA SER A 7 -37.60 -59.20 47.48
C SER A 7 -36.28 -58.64 47.00
N LEU A 8 -36.14 -58.37 45.73
CA LEU A 8 -34.99 -57.80 45.08
C LEU A 8 -35.06 -56.26 45.25
N LEU A 9 -34.31 -55.74 46.16
CA LEU A 9 -34.20 -54.30 46.41
C LEU A 9 -33.18 -53.72 45.40
N VAL A 10 -33.69 -53.12 44.34
CA VAL A 10 -32.83 -52.43 43.34
C VAL A 10 -32.54 -51.01 43.88
N VAL A 11 -31.33 -50.82 44.37
CA VAL A 11 -30.82 -49.50 44.72
C VAL A 11 -30.22 -48.86 43.46
N LEU A 12 -30.96 -47.92 42.86
CA LEU A 12 -30.45 -47.06 41.78
C LEU A 12 -29.59 -45.97 42.39
N THR A 13 -28.27 -46.17 42.38
CA THR A 13 -27.34 -45.07 42.64
C THR A 13 -27.19 -44.20 41.39
N LEU A 14 -27.83 -43.05 41.39
CA LEU A 14 -27.55 -41.99 40.41
C LEU A 14 -26.18 -41.43 40.69
N SER A 15 -25.16 -41.97 40.09
CA SER A 15 -23.85 -41.39 39.99
C SER A 15 -23.93 -40.20 39.03
N GLY A 16 -24.20 -39.00 39.56
CA GLY A 16 -24.08 -37.79 38.81
C GLY A 16 -22.60 -37.57 38.44
N TRP A 17 -22.26 -37.90 37.25
CA TRP A 17 -21.03 -37.45 36.66
C TRP A 17 -21.22 -36.00 36.26
N SER A 18 -20.82 -35.10 37.19
CA SER A 18 -20.55 -33.71 36.81
C SER A 18 -19.32 -33.72 35.94
N SER A 19 -19.54 -33.79 34.64
CA SER A 19 -18.49 -33.40 33.69
C SER A 19 -18.22 -31.95 33.92
N LEU A 20 -17.14 -31.65 34.63
CA LEU A 20 -16.48 -30.38 34.54
C LEU A 20 -15.99 -30.26 33.10
N GLU A 21 -16.81 -29.67 32.24
CA GLU A 21 -16.29 -29.10 31.01
C GLU A 21 -15.31 -28.00 31.42
N THR A 22 -14.06 -28.37 31.49
CA THR A 22 -12.97 -27.43 31.42
C THR A 22 -13.11 -26.78 30.05
N ARG A 23 -13.85 -25.66 29.99
CA ARG A 23 -13.71 -24.73 28.88
C ARG A 23 -12.25 -24.31 28.90
N SER A 24 -11.47 -25.00 28.09
CA SER A 24 -10.24 -24.44 27.56
C SER A 24 -10.68 -23.15 26.89
N ALA A 25 -10.52 -22.04 27.59
CA ALA A 25 -10.42 -20.75 26.95
C ALA A 25 -9.24 -20.92 25.99
N SER A 26 -9.55 -21.21 24.74
CA SER A 26 -8.65 -20.96 23.65
C SER A 26 -8.45 -19.44 23.68
N ASP A 27 -7.51 -19.01 24.50
CA ASP A 27 -6.79 -17.77 24.26
C ASP A 27 -5.97 -18.00 22.98
N SER A 28 -6.72 -18.12 21.88
CA SER A 28 -6.13 -17.79 20.60
C SER A 28 -5.74 -16.32 20.77
N PRO A 29 -4.44 -16.01 20.74
CA PRO A 29 -4.06 -14.62 20.61
C PRO A 29 -4.86 -14.14 19.39
N THR A 30 -5.82 -13.25 19.62
CA THR A 30 -6.42 -12.50 18.55
C THR A 30 -5.25 -11.74 17.98
N CYS A 31 -4.58 -12.35 17.01
CA CYS A 31 -3.71 -11.61 16.13
C CYS A 31 -4.62 -10.51 15.61
N LEU A 32 -4.48 -9.33 16.17
CA LEU A 32 -4.96 -8.12 15.54
C LEU A 32 -4.26 -8.16 14.18
N ILE A 33 -4.96 -8.71 13.19
CA ILE A 33 -4.56 -8.51 11.81
C ILE A 33 -4.55 -6.99 11.72
N PRO A 34 -3.37 -6.37 11.62
CA PRO A 34 -3.35 -4.94 11.39
C PRO A 34 -4.25 -4.76 10.17
N VAL A 35 -5.26 -3.92 10.30
CA VAL A 35 -6.02 -3.49 9.14
C VAL A 35 -4.99 -2.74 8.31
N SER A 36 -4.25 -3.50 7.51
CA SER A 36 -3.41 -2.94 6.48
C SER A 36 -4.37 -2.14 5.63
N GLY A 37 -4.24 -0.82 5.64
CA GLY A 37 -4.81 -0.01 4.59
C GLY A 37 -4.39 -0.63 3.25
N PRO A 38 -4.98 -0.23 2.13
CA PRO A 38 -4.59 -0.78 0.84
C PRO A 38 -3.07 -0.70 0.73
N GLU A 39 -2.42 -1.84 0.43
CA GLU A 39 -0.97 -1.91 0.28
C GLU A 39 -0.48 -0.99 -0.84
N TYR A 40 -1.41 -0.55 -1.69
CA TYR A 40 -1.18 0.43 -2.74
C TYR A 40 -2.41 1.32 -2.94
N TYR A 41 -2.22 2.47 -3.55
CA TYR A 41 -3.28 3.31 -4.09
C TYR A 41 -2.82 3.97 -5.39
N GLU A 42 -3.76 4.43 -6.18
CA GLU A 42 -3.52 5.08 -7.46
C GLU A 42 -3.82 6.58 -7.36
N ILE A 43 -3.03 7.37 -8.04
CA ILE A 43 -3.20 8.83 -8.20
C ILE A 43 -3.43 9.12 -9.67
N ASP A 44 -4.57 9.70 -10.00
CA ASP A 44 -4.84 10.18 -11.35
C ASP A 44 -4.04 11.45 -11.65
N LEU A 45 -3.23 11.41 -12.71
CA LEU A 45 -2.52 12.57 -13.24
C LEU A 45 -3.36 13.22 -14.34
N VAL A 46 -3.70 14.48 -14.13
CA VAL A 46 -4.59 15.23 -15.02
C VAL A 46 -3.83 16.34 -15.74
N GLY A 47 -3.92 16.36 -17.06
CA GLY A 47 -3.29 17.39 -17.89
C GLY A 47 -3.85 18.78 -17.62
N THR A 48 -2.97 19.78 -17.43
CA THR A 48 -3.36 21.18 -17.19
C THR A 48 -3.91 21.87 -18.43
N ARG A 49 -3.85 21.25 -19.60
CA ARG A 49 -4.27 21.77 -20.92
C ARG A 49 -3.48 23.01 -21.42
N LYS A 50 -2.49 23.45 -20.65
CA LYS A 50 -1.65 24.61 -20.99
C LYS A 50 -0.40 24.25 -21.78
N VAL A 51 0.06 22.99 -21.64
CA VAL A 51 1.28 22.51 -22.29
C VAL A 51 0.92 21.97 -23.68
N ARG A 52 1.68 22.40 -24.69
CA ARG A 52 1.54 21.88 -26.07
C ARG A 52 1.89 20.40 -26.07
N GLY A 53 1.13 19.58 -26.79
CA GLY A 53 1.34 18.13 -26.87
C GLY A 53 0.79 17.32 -25.67
N ALA A 54 0.43 17.98 -24.56
CA ALA A 54 -0.10 17.33 -23.36
C ALA A 54 -1.55 17.67 -23.02
N ARG A 55 -2.32 18.28 -23.96
CA ARG A 55 -3.71 18.70 -23.69
C ARG A 55 -4.64 17.56 -23.34
N MET A 56 -4.39 16.39 -23.91
CA MET A 56 -5.17 15.15 -23.72
C MET A 56 -4.39 14.14 -22.86
N ALA A 57 -3.26 14.56 -22.30
CA ALA A 57 -2.46 13.71 -21.46
C ALA A 57 -3.24 13.23 -20.25
N LYS A 58 -3.13 11.97 -19.98
CA LYS A 58 -3.61 11.30 -18.78
C LYS A 58 -2.48 10.47 -18.24
N GLY A 59 -2.49 10.22 -16.96
CA GLY A 59 -1.54 9.33 -16.37
C GLY A 59 -2.06 8.77 -15.06
N VAL A 60 -1.39 7.74 -14.62
CA VAL A 60 -1.65 7.09 -13.34
C VAL A 60 -0.32 6.94 -12.61
N GLY A 61 -0.33 7.28 -11.35
CA GLY A 61 0.76 7.01 -10.42
C GLY A 61 0.34 5.93 -9.44
N GLU A 62 0.93 4.76 -9.53
CA GLU A 62 0.77 3.70 -8.54
C GLU A 62 1.70 3.97 -7.37
N VAL A 63 1.16 3.90 -6.17
CA VAL A 63 1.86 4.19 -4.92
C VAL A 63 1.85 2.95 -4.05
N THR A 64 3.02 2.41 -3.78
CA THR A 64 3.21 1.22 -2.94
C THR A 64 4.25 1.49 -1.87
N TYR A 65 4.27 0.70 -0.81
CA TYR A 65 5.38 0.75 0.12
C TYR A 65 6.59 0.02 -0.47
N ALA A 66 7.76 0.65 -0.40
CA ALA A 66 9.00 -0.01 -0.78
C ALA A 66 9.25 -1.21 0.14
N SER A 67 9.63 -2.33 -0.46
CA SER A 67 9.91 -3.55 0.28
C SER A 67 11.34 -3.56 0.83
N SER A 68 11.52 -4.18 1.98
CA SER A 68 12.82 -4.50 2.55
C SER A 68 12.87 -5.97 2.97
N PRO A 69 14.04 -6.54 3.24
CA PRO A 69 14.15 -7.92 3.74
C PRO A 69 13.40 -8.17 5.05
N PHE A 70 13.04 -7.12 5.78
CA PHE A 70 12.34 -7.18 7.05
C PHE A 70 10.88 -6.68 6.99
N GLY A 71 10.34 -6.49 5.80
CA GLY A 71 8.99 -5.95 5.58
C GLY A 71 9.01 -4.66 4.77
N VAL A 72 8.39 -3.60 5.29
CA VAL A 72 8.36 -2.28 4.63
C VAL A 72 9.69 -1.54 4.87
N ALA A 73 10.19 -0.87 3.85
CA ALA A 73 11.39 -0.05 3.96
C ALA A 73 11.11 1.22 4.77
N ILE A 74 12.05 1.56 5.65
CA ILE A 74 12.02 2.76 6.49
C ILE A 74 13.25 3.60 6.17
N SER A 75 13.08 4.91 5.98
CA SER A 75 14.15 5.86 5.72
C SER A 75 14.99 6.12 6.97
N ALA A 76 16.12 6.79 6.82
CA ALA A 76 16.97 7.20 7.92
C ALA A 76 16.27 8.15 8.92
N THR A 77 15.22 8.82 8.49
CA THR A 77 14.38 9.72 9.31
C THR A 77 13.26 9.00 10.03
N GLY A 78 13.09 7.69 9.81
CA GLY A 78 12.06 6.88 10.44
C GLY A 78 10.70 6.92 9.73
N THR A 79 10.62 7.49 8.54
CA THR A 79 9.42 7.51 7.69
C THR A 79 9.39 6.28 6.78
N TYR A 80 8.21 5.89 6.33
CA TYR A 80 8.09 4.83 5.33
C TYR A 80 8.61 5.31 3.97
N VAL A 81 9.38 4.44 3.31
CA VAL A 81 9.76 4.67 1.92
C VAL A 81 8.63 4.19 1.01
N VAL A 82 8.21 5.06 0.12
CA VAL A 82 7.15 4.83 -0.84
C VAL A 82 7.76 4.67 -2.22
N SER A 83 7.38 3.61 -2.92
CA SER A 83 7.70 3.39 -4.33
C SER A 83 6.58 3.95 -5.20
N LEU A 84 6.97 4.68 -6.21
CA LEU A 84 6.11 5.34 -7.17
C LEU A 84 6.39 4.76 -8.57
N ASN A 85 5.34 4.31 -9.25
CA ASN A 85 5.40 3.89 -10.64
C ASN A 85 4.41 4.74 -11.43
N LEU A 86 4.90 5.59 -12.30
CA LEU A 86 4.07 6.50 -13.07
C LEU A 86 4.01 6.06 -14.53
N SER A 87 2.82 6.10 -15.08
CA SER A 87 2.58 5.89 -16.51
C SER A 87 1.78 7.05 -17.10
N MET A 88 2.10 7.41 -18.34
CA MET A 88 1.42 8.49 -19.05
C MET A 88 0.90 8.00 -20.39
N GLU A 89 -0.20 8.61 -20.83
CA GLU A 89 -0.83 8.33 -22.12
C GLU A 89 -1.22 9.63 -22.85
N ASN A 90 -1.39 9.53 -24.16
CA ASN A 90 -1.84 10.63 -25.00
C ASN A 90 -0.95 11.89 -24.93
N VAL A 91 0.35 11.65 -24.85
CA VAL A 91 1.37 12.70 -24.90
C VAL A 91 2.04 12.68 -26.25
N THR A 92 2.21 13.84 -26.85
CA THR A 92 3.03 14.03 -28.05
C THR A 92 4.21 14.90 -27.66
N LEU A 93 5.41 14.35 -27.74
CA LEU A 93 6.64 15.06 -27.43
C LEU A 93 7.21 15.71 -28.68
N ASP A 94 7.67 16.95 -28.57
CA ASP A 94 8.46 17.60 -29.60
C ASP A 94 9.89 17.06 -29.55
N ASP A 95 10.61 17.07 -30.69
CA ASP A 95 12.00 16.65 -30.77
C ASP A 95 12.85 17.45 -29.76
N GLY A 96 13.64 16.71 -28.95
CA GLY A 96 14.51 17.29 -27.95
C GLY A 96 13.84 17.61 -26.61
N SER A 97 12.60 17.19 -26.43
CA SER A 97 11.87 17.28 -25.15
C SER A 97 11.65 15.92 -24.52
N SER A 98 11.56 15.87 -23.21
CA SER A 98 11.21 14.67 -22.43
C SER A 98 10.28 15.03 -21.29
N LEU A 99 9.48 14.07 -20.85
CA LEU A 99 8.71 14.19 -19.62
C LEU A 99 9.62 13.91 -18.42
N VAL A 100 9.43 14.68 -17.38
CA VAL A 100 10.08 14.49 -16.08
C VAL A 100 9.02 14.45 -15.00
N ALA A 101 9.11 13.45 -14.14
CA ALA A 101 8.30 13.37 -12.95
C ALA A 101 9.02 14.01 -11.76
N TRP A 102 8.25 14.68 -10.94
CA TRP A 102 8.69 15.35 -9.73
C TRP A 102 7.79 14.99 -8.56
N VAL A 103 8.40 14.89 -7.41
CA VAL A 103 7.70 14.86 -6.12
C VAL A 103 7.86 16.22 -5.47
N THR A 104 6.78 16.76 -4.94
CA THR A 104 6.81 18.04 -4.25
C THR A 104 5.94 18.00 -3.01
N THR A 105 6.28 18.84 -2.02
CA THR A 105 5.40 19.09 -0.88
C THR A 105 4.10 19.77 -1.34
N PRO A 106 3.00 19.65 -0.59
CA PRO A 106 1.75 20.34 -0.92
C PRO A 106 1.88 21.87 -0.98
N GLN A 107 2.90 22.44 -0.34
CA GLN A 107 3.19 23.87 -0.34
C GLN A 107 4.09 24.29 -1.51
N LEU A 108 4.63 23.34 -2.27
CA LEU A 108 5.58 23.57 -3.37
C LEU A 108 6.89 24.24 -2.94
N ASP A 109 7.29 24.06 -1.69
CA ASP A 109 8.50 24.64 -1.11
C ASP A 109 9.70 23.68 -1.16
N GLN A 110 9.46 22.40 -1.36
CA GLN A 110 10.46 21.37 -1.60
C GLN A 110 10.09 20.58 -2.84
N ILE A 111 11.05 20.33 -3.70
CA ILE A 111 10.85 19.67 -4.98
C ILE A 111 12.02 18.73 -5.20
N GLU A 112 11.72 17.49 -5.56
CA GLU A 112 12.73 16.48 -5.90
C GLU A 112 12.39 15.81 -7.24
N PRO A 113 13.36 15.63 -8.14
CA PRO A 113 13.12 14.91 -9.37
C PRO A 113 12.96 13.41 -9.06
N LEU A 114 11.87 12.84 -9.52
CA LEU A 114 11.68 11.39 -9.49
C LEU A 114 12.44 10.71 -10.64
N GLY A 115 12.45 11.34 -11.80
CA GLY A 115 13.17 10.86 -12.97
C GLY A 115 12.54 11.28 -14.29
N ARG A 116 13.24 10.93 -15.38
CA ARG A 116 12.75 11.09 -16.76
C ARG A 116 11.92 9.86 -17.15
N PHE A 117 10.84 10.13 -17.86
CA PHE A 117 10.05 9.06 -18.46
C PHE A 117 10.86 8.33 -19.55
N SER A 118 10.69 7.02 -19.63
CA SER A 118 11.20 6.19 -20.72
C SER A 118 10.43 6.47 -22.02
N GLU A 119 10.85 5.81 -23.10
CA GLU A 119 10.13 5.88 -24.39
C GLU A 119 8.72 5.28 -24.30
N GLU A 120 8.50 4.34 -23.38
CA GLU A 120 7.19 3.76 -23.08
C GLU A 120 6.32 4.64 -22.17
N LEU A 121 6.75 5.87 -21.92
CA LEU A 121 6.07 6.82 -21.04
C LEU A 121 5.88 6.29 -19.61
N ARG A 122 6.92 5.68 -19.05
CA ARG A 122 6.96 5.15 -17.69
C ARG A 122 8.17 5.70 -16.93
N VAL A 123 8.00 5.89 -15.64
CA VAL A 123 9.07 6.24 -14.71
C VAL A 123 8.81 5.63 -13.36
N ASP A 124 9.87 5.14 -12.75
CA ASP A 124 9.87 4.60 -11.38
C ASP A 124 10.73 5.49 -10.49
N GLY A 125 10.33 5.60 -9.23
CA GLY A 125 11.10 6.33 -8.25
C GLY A 125 10.65 6.03 -6.83
N GLN A 126 11.25 6.70 -5.88
CA GLN A 126 10.92 6.54 -4.46
C GLN A 126 10.94 7.88 -3.75
N THR A 127 10.14 8.00 -2.70
CA THR A 127 10.17 9.13 -1.78
C THR A 127 9.94 8.63 -0.35
N ASP A 128 10.45 9.35 0.62
CA ASP A 128 10.16 9.12 2.04
C ASP A 128 9.21 10.16 2.65
N TRP A 129 8.59 10.97 1.79
CA TRP A 129 7.64 11.99 2.21
C TRP A 129 6.25 11.39 2.46
N ASN A 130 5.70 11.64 3.63
CA ASN A 130 4.36 11.16 4.02
C ASN A 130 3.21 11.91 3.31
N LYS A 131 3.50 13.10 2.78
CA LYS A 131 2.56 13.94 2.03
C LYS A 131 3.28 14.55 0.86
N PHE A 132 2.81 14.27 -0.32
CA PHE A 132 3.42 14.77 -1.54
C PHE A 132 2.37 15.01 -2.63
N LEU A 133 2.76 15.77 -3.63
CA LEU A 133 2.11 15.89 -4.92
C LEU A 133 3.02 15.32 -6.00
N LEU A 134 2.43 14.74 -7.03
CA LEU A 134 3.12 14.33 -8.24
C LEU A 134 2.91 15.38 -9.31
N VAL A 135 3.99 15.85 -9.89
CA VAL A 135 3.98 16.81 -10.98
C VAL A 135 4.77 16.26 -12.15
N VAL A 136 4.24 16.40 -13.35
CA VAL A 136 4.92 16.00 -14.59
C VAL A 136 5.11 17.24 -15.43
N THR A 137 6.35 17.50 -15.82
CA THR A 137 6.74 18.64 -16.65
C THR A 137 7.32 18.17 -17.97
N LEU A 138 7.36 19.08 -18.93
CA LEU A 138 8.04 18.90 -20.19
C LEU A 138 9.37 19.67 -20.12
N GLU A 139 10.47 18.94 -20.11
CA GLU A 139 11.81 19.46 -19.95
C GLU A 139 12.67 19.17 -21.18
N PRO A 140 13.78 19.89 -21.41
CA PRO A 140 14.75 19.49 -22.43
C PRO A 140 15.23 18.06 -22.22
N ALA A 141 15.32 17.27 -23.29
CA ALA A 141 15.77 15.87 -23.21
C ALA A 141 17.24 15.74 -22.78
N SER A 142 18.05 16.76 -23.03
CA SER A 142 19.45 16.83 -22.66
C SER A 142 19.68 17.78 -21.48
N GLY A 143 20.59 17.38 -20.58
CA GLY A 143 20.95 18.14 -19.40
C GLY A 143 20.62 17.40 -18.11
N ASP A 144 21.22 17.86 -17.02
CA ASP A 144 20.91 17.36 -15.69
C ASP A 144 19.54 17.88 -15.25
N LEU A 145 18.83 17.04 -14.49
CA LEU A 145 17.63 17.50 -13.80
C LEU A 145 18.07 18.43 -12.68
N GLY A 146 17.68 19.70 -12.80
CA GLY A 146 17.94 20.68 -11.74
C GLY A 146 17.11 20.40 -10.49
N ASP A 147 17.31 21.23 -9.48
CA ASP A 147 16.52 21.19 -8.24
C ASP A 147 15.13 21.82 -8.40
N ILE A 148 14.84 22.39 -9.56
CA ILE A 148 13.57 23.06 -9.88
C ILE A 148 13.20 22.75 -11.33
N TRP A 149 11.91 22.52 -11.57
CA TRP A 149 11.39 22.41 -12.94
C TRP A 149 11.44 23.76 -13.68
N SER A 150 11.64 23.74 -14.98
CA SER A 150 11.65 24.92 -15.85
C SER A 150 10.24 25.35 -16.30
#